data_b5af63adc7c1165dc819bd605968d860
#
_entry.id   b5af63adc7c1165dc819bd605968d860
#
_cell.length_a   1.000
_cell.length_b   1.000
_cell.length_c   1.000
_cell.angle_alpha   90.00
_cell.angle_beta   90.00
_cell.angle_gamma   90.00
#
_symmetry.space_group_name_H-M   'P 1'
#
loop_
_entity.id
_entity.type
_entity.pdbx_description
1 polymer ?
#
loop_
_entity_poly.entity_id
_entity_poly.type
_entity_poly.pdbx_seq_one_letter_code
_entity_poly.pdbx_strand_id
1 'polypeptide(L)'
;MNLVKKRTSLSLFLGIILSLYSLFAHAQTGSVYEPVRYIGGNTIDPSLHEGRLRYAIGTENIQVVRANRSHPELSEDYGYTYNHAPNLAYWNNNFFLQYLSNPVGEHQHPGHTLLVASKDGRSWGKPEVIFPEYHAPVGSTLPEGSDGYMMHQRMGFYVAPNDKLLVIGFYGFTPHPFDKGGIGRVVREIRKDGSFGPIYFLRYSSFNSFDESNTSYPLYTQSDDNEFIFACEGLLKDRLKTMQWLDEDYGMDNFYGSYKVADSLEAFSYYHRPDGKVVGLWKFSATALSDDEGLTFSSPVKAKSLLMAGGKIWGQKTNDDRYALVYNPIEMQEYRFPLSVVTSDDGIIFDHLLLVQAEVPPRRFFGLWKDFGPCYTRGIVEGNGNPPGHDMWLTYSMNKEDIWISRVPLSVKYKVEEAVSDDFENVIAGGVIPDWNIYYPVWAPVKVVSEKKNQVLALTDTDPYDYARAIRVFKESEKAKISLRVKPHQNAEGKLQLEVADQFGNRPVRIYFAEDGKMVAYDGGQKVSLIDYEAGKWYNLEIDIDVKNYGNYSLKVNGKEVLHEATLCEAVKSVERLSLRTGDYRNYPTRKTPNQNRTDALEGVDERTKEAVFWIDNLKVN
;
A
#
# COMPACT_ATOMS: atom_id res chain seq x y z
N MET A 1 77.15 -30.98 -16.33
CA MET A 1 77.04 -29.49 -16.33
C MET A 1 75.82 -29.03 -17.10
N ASN A 2 74.66 -29.72 -16.94
CA ASN A 2 73.41 -29.42 -17.68
C ASN A 2 72.12 -29.51 -16.84
N LEU A 3 72.20 -29.37 -15.51
CA LEU A 3 71.01 -29.44 -14.65
C LEU A 3 70.69 -28.14 -13.87
N VAL A 4 71.54 -27.12 -13.96
CA VAL A 4 71.36 -25.84 -13.23
C VAL A 4 70.64 -24.77 -14.08
N LYS A 5 70.66 -24.85 -15.42
CA LYS A 5 70.01 -23.87 -16.31
C LYS A 5 68.49 -24.06 -16.50
N LYS A 6 67.88 -25.22 -16.12
CA LYS A 6 66.45 -25.45 -16.25
C LYS A 6 65.62 -25.02 -15.06
N ARG A 7 66.24 -24.77 -13.89
CA ARG A 7 65.49 -24.34 -12.68
C ARG A 7 65.25 -22.83 -12.60
N THR A 8 66.07 -22.01 -13.22
CA THR A 8 65.92 -20.55 -13.18
C THR A 8 64.88 -20.02 -14.17
N SER A 9 64.58 -20.72 -15.25
CA SER A 9 63.55 -20.31 -16.19
C SER A 9 62.12 -20.67 -15.72
N LEU A 10 61.98 -21.72 -14.90
CA LEU A 10 60.68 -22.12 -14.38
C LEU A 10 60.23 -21.22 -13.21
N SER A 11 61.15 -20.73 -12.41
CA SER A 11 60.86 -19.79 -11.29
C SER A 11 60.50 -18.39 -11.79
N LEU A 12 61.06 -17.93 -12.91
CA LEU A 12 60.73 -16.65 -13.51
C LEU A 12 59.35 -16.69 -14.19
N PHE A 13 58.99 -17.81 -14.80
CA PHE A 13 57.66 -18.00 -15.42
C PHE A 13 56.55 -18.13 -14.40
N LEU A 14 56.80 -18.80 -13.26
CA LEU A 14 55.81 -18.91 -12.17
C LEU A 14 55.63 -17.55 -11.47
N GLY A 15 56.68 -16.75 -11.31
CA GLY A 15 56.60 -15.40 -10.75
C GLY A 15 55.81 -14.42 -11.61
N ILE A 16 55.95 -14.50 -12.94
CA ILE A 16 55.19 -13.66 -13.86
C ILE A 16 53.69 -14.09 -13.93
N ILE A 17 53.40 -15.39 -13.86
CA ILE A 17 52.02 -15.87 -13.84
C ILE A 17 51.34 -15.50 -12.52
N LEU A 18 52.02 -15.60 -11.37
CA LEU A 18 51.47 -15.16 -10.06
C LEU A 18 51.31 -13.65 -9.98
N SER A 19 52.19 -12.85 -10.57
CA SER A 19 52.02 -11.39 -10.62
C SER A 19 50.91 -10.95 -11.60
N LEU A 20 50.71 -11.68 -12.69
CA LEU A 20 49.55 -11.45 -13.59
C LEU A 20 48.23 -11.86 -12.93
N TYR A 21 48.21 -12.96 -12.18
CA TYR A 21 47.01 -13.34 -11.41
C TYR A 21 46.70 -12.33 -10.29
N SER A 22 47.68 -11.76 -9.61
CA SER A 22 47.46 -10.72 -8.61
C SER A 22 47.05 -9.38 -9.24
N LEU A 23 47.50 -9.05 -10.46
CA LEU A 23 47.02 -7.89 -11.22
C LEU A 23 45.60 -8.09 -11.76
N PHE A 24 45.22 -9.30 -12.16
CA PHE A 24 43.82 -9.60 -12.53
C PHE A 24 42.89 -9.76 -11.33
N ALA A 25 43.38 -10.17 -10.16
CA ALA A 25 42.60 -10.24 -8.93
C ALA A 25 42.36 -8.88 -8.27
N HIS A 26 43.11 -7.81 -8.64
CA HIS A 26 42.90 -6.44 -8.18
C HIS A 26 42.11 -5.59 -9.18
N ALA A 27 41.68 -6.15 -10.30
CA ALA A 27 41.00 -5.41 -11.37
C ALA A 27 39.51 -5.66 -11.45
N GLN A 28 38.85 -6.07 -10.37
CA GLN A 28 37.37 -6.09 -10.30
C GLN A 28 36.82 -6.14 -8.86
N THR A 29 37.11 -5.12 -8.05
CA THR A 29 36.21 -4.70 -6.98
C THR A 29 36.03 -3.19 -7.02
N GLY A 30 35.68 -2.67 -8.18
CA GLY A 30 34.92 -1.43 -8.23
C GLY A 30 33.61 -1.74 -7.50
N SER A 31 33.36 -1.14 -6.34
CA SER A 31 32.07 -1.24 -5.70
C SER A 31 31.02 -0.85 -6.73
N VAL A 32 30.17 -1.79 -7.11
CA VAL A 32 29.04 -1.48 -8.00
C VAL A 32 28.26 -0.38 -7.32
N TYR A 33 28.21 0.79 -7.95
CA TYR A 33 27.47 1.92 -7.40
C TYR A 33 25.98 1.58 -7.43
N GLU A 34 25.38 1.44 -6.24
CA GLU A 34 23.94 1.26 -6.10
C GLU A 34 23.28 2.64 -6.06
N PRO A 35 22.37 2.97 -7.02
CA PRO A 35 21.63 4.24 -7.02
C PRO A 35 20.85 4.52 -5.74
N VAL A 36 20.46 3.47 -5.05
CA VAL A 36 19.68 3.50 -3.81
C VAL A 36 20.25 2.50 -2.81
N ARG A 37 20.40 2.90 -1.55
CA ARG A 37 20.92 2.03 -0.48
C ARG A 37 20.10 2.20 0.79
N TYR A 38 19.70 1.09 1.39
CA TYR A 38 19.12 1.07 2.73
C TYR A 38 20.19 0.70 3.76
N ILE A 39 20.31 1.51 4.81
CA ILE A 39 21.33 1.33 5.86
C ILE A 39 20.75 1.18 7.27
N GLY A 40 19.41 1.20 7.42
CA GLY A 40 18.75 1.20 8.72
C GLY A 40 18.96 -0.05 9.59
N GLY A 41 19.50 -1.13 9.01
CA GLY A 41 19.84 -2.37 9.75
C GLY A 41 18.62 -3.22 10.14
N ASN A 42 17.41 -2.67 10.13
CA ASN A 42 16.20 -3.41 10.44
C ASN A 42 15.76 -4.25 9.24
N THR A 43 15.39 -5.49 9.51
CA THR A 43 14.72 -6.38 8.56
C THR A 43 13.40 -6.84 9.14
N ILE A 44 12.48 -7.27 8.30
CA ILE A 44 11.21 -7.82 8.78
C ILE A 44 11.40 -9.23 9.35
N ASP A 45 10.49 -9.61 10.25
CA ASP A 45 10.23 -11.01 10.57
C ASP A 45 9.15 -11.53 9.60
N PRO A 46 9.54 -12.36 8.61
CA PRO A 46 8.59 -12.80 7.58
C PRO A 46 7.58 -13.85 8.08
N SER A 47 7.68 -14.27 9.35
CA SER A 47 6.68 -15.13 9.99
C SER A 47 5.45 -14.36 10.47
N LEU A 48 5.52 -13.02 10.50
CA LEU A 48 4.45 -12.13 10.93
C LEU A 48 4.10 -11.14 9.81
N HIS A 49 2.82 -10.89 9.58
CA HIS A 49 2.38 -9.96 8.55
C HIS A 49 2.75 -8.49 8.84
N GLU A 50 2.88 -8.10 10.10
CA GLU A 50 3.38 -6.77 10.52
C GLU A 50 4.90 -6.68 10.55
N GLY A 51 5.63 -7.79 10.37
CA GLY A 51 7.07 -7.82 10.23
C GLY A 51 7.87 -7.40 11.45
N ARG A 52 7.26 -7.19 12.63
CA ARG A 52 7.88 -6.68 13.87
C ARG A 52 8.51 -5.28 13.72
N LEU A 53 7.89 -4.43 12.94
CA LEU A 53 8.38 -3.07 12.70
C LEU A 53 7.67 -2.02 13.57
N ARG A 54 8.30 -0.86 13.73
CA ARG A 54 7.65 0.36 14.23
C ARG A 54 6.75 0.97 13.17
N TYR A 55 5.71 1.66 13.60
CA TYR A 55 4.80 2.38 12.71
C TYR A 55 5.38 3.72 12.25
N ALA A 56 5.10 4.10 11.01
CA ALA A 56 5.07 5.49 10.61
C ALA A 56 3.88 6.14 11.33
N ILE A 57 4.15 6.99 12.33
CA ILE A 57 3.13 7.50 13.27
C ILE A 57 2.14 8.43 12.56
N GLY A 58 0.86 8.28 12.88
CA GLY A 58 -0.22 9.08 12.34
C GLY A 58 -0.69 8.62 10.95
N THR A 59 -0.23 7.47 10.47
CA THR A 59 -0.67 6.90 9.19
C THR A 59 -2.13 6.47 9.27
N GLU A 60 -2.93 6.89 8.29
CA GLU A 60 -4.32 6.45 8.14
C GLU A 60 -4.45 5.56 6.91
N ASN A 61 -5.00 4.37 7.11
CA ASN A 61 -5.28 3.39 6.06
C ASN A 61 -6.80 3.30 5.88
N ILE A 62 -7.30 3.74 4.74
CA ILE A 62 -8.73 3.91 4.47
C ILE A 62 -9.11 3.04 3.29
N GLN A 63 -10.11 2.18 3.48
CA GLN A 63 -10.71 1.42 2.39
C GLN A 63 -11.57 2.33 1.53
N VAL A 64 -11.28 2.38 0.24
CA VAL A 64 -12.00 3.19 -0.74
C VAL A 64 -13.15 2.40 -1.37
N VAL A 65 -12.86 1.15 -1.75
CA VAL A 65 -13.84 0.22 -2.34
C VAL A 65 -13.71 -1.12 -1.64
N ARG A 66 -14.84 -1.62 -1.15
CA ARG A 66 -14.98 -2.98 -0.64
C ARG A 66 -15.74 -3.83 -1.64
N ALA A 67 -15.09 -4.83 -2.22
CA ALA A 67 -15.73 -5.75 -3.14
C ALA A 67 -16.93 -6.45 -2.48
N ASN A 68 -18.04 -6.53 -3.20
CA ASN A 68 -19.25 -7.23 -2.78
C ASN A 68 -19.90 -7.89 -4.01
N ARG A 69 -20.08 -9.20 -3.98
CA ARG A 69 -20.61 -9.96 -5.12
C ARG A 69 -22.12 -10.06 -5.10
N SER A 70 -22.70 -10.27 -3.93
CA SER A 70 -24.14 -10.51 -3.78
C SER A 70 -24.96 -9.22 -3.74
N HIS A 71 -24.33 -8.12 -3.31
CA HIS A 71 -24.92 -6.78 -3.21
C HIS A 71 -24.04 -5.77 -3.93
N PRO A 72 -23.94 -5.83 -5.28
CA PRO A 72 -23.03 -4.98 -6.04
C PRO A 72 -23.35 -3.48 -5.91
N GLU A 73 -24.59 -3.11 -5.59
CA GLU A 73 -25.00 -1.73 -5.32
C GLU A 73 -24.29 -1.11 -4.11
N LEU A 74 -23.75 -1.94 -3.20
CA LEU A 74 -22.92 -1.51 -2.05
C LEU A 74 -21.45 -1.30 -2.41
N SER A 75 -21.05 -1.58 -3.64
CA SER A 75 -19.69 -1.46 -4.14
C SER A 75 -19.69 -0.72 -5.49
N GLU A 76 -19.46 -1.43 -6.61
CA GLU A 76 -19.26 -0.83 -7.94
C GLU A 76 -20.36 -1.16 -8.97
N ASP A 77 -21.45 -1.73 -8.55
CA ASP A 77 -22.63 -2.16 -9.34
C ASP A 77 -22.45 -3.43 -10.20
N TYR A 78 -21.25 -4.00 -10.29
CA TYR A 78 -21.01 -5.17 -11.15
C TYR A 78 -20.86 -6.48 -10.35
N GLY A 79 -20.57 -6.40 -9.05
CA GLY A 79 -20.27 -7.57 -8.23
C GLY A 79 -18.92 -8.22 -8.56
N TYR A 80 -18.00 -7.42 -9.12
CA TYR A 80 -16.66 -7.87 -9.48
C TYR A 80 -15.77 -7.90 -8.24
N THR A 81 -14.96 -8.94 -8.13
CA THR A 81 -14.18 -9.21 -6.92
C THR A 81 -12.68 -9.20 -7.14
N TYR A 82 -12.22 -8.91 -8.35
CA TYR A 82 -10.84 -8.66 -8.66
C TYR A 82 -10.64 -7.17 -8.99
N ASN A 83 -10.18 -6.39 -8.01
CA ASN A 83 -9.91 -4.97 -8.15
C ASN A 83 -8.42 -4.72 -7.93
N HIS A 84 -7.73 -4.12 -8.91
CA HIS A 84 -6.26 -4.10 -8.88
C HIS A 84 -5.64 -2.89 -9.59
N ALA A 85 -4.33 -2.75 -9.39
CA ALA A 85 -3.45 -1.76 -10.02
C ALA A 85 -3.97 -0.31 -9.94
N PRO A 86 -4.37 0.19 -8.75
CA PRO A 86 -4.91 1.53 -8.62
C PRO A 86 -3.84 2.59 -8.90
N ASN A 87 -4.29 3.75 -9.38
CA ASN A 87 -3.50 4.94 -9.59
C ASN A 87 -4.20 6.15 -8.99
N LEU A 88 -3.44 7.14 -8.53
CA LEU A 88 -3.92 8.31 -7.82
C LEU A 88 -3.42 9.59 -8.47
N ALA A 89 -4.28 10.60 -8.56
CA ALA A 89 -3.95 11.97 -8.92
C ALA A 89 -4.70 12.95 -8.03
N TYR A 90 -4.17 14.17 -7.90
CA TYR A 90 -4.86 15.28 -7.27
C TYR A 90 -4.95 16.44 -8.25
N TRP A 91 -6.17 16.85 -8.58
CA TRP A 91 -6.39 17.89 -9.56
C TRP A 91 -7.71 18.62 -9.28
N ASN A 92 -7.75 19.92 -9.52
CA ASN A 92 -8.93 20.76 -9.30
C ASN A 92 -9.57 20.56 -7.92
N ASN A 93 -8.71 20.53 -6.88
CA ASN A 93 -9.08 20.30 -5.47
C ASN A 93 -9.82 18.97 -5.18
N ASN A 94 -9.59 17.96 -6.00
CA ASN A 94 -10.13 16.61 -5.81
C ASN A 94 -9.02 15.56 -5.99
N PHE A 95 -9.13 14.49 -5.22
CA PHE A 95 -8.45 13.24 -5.50
C PHE A 95 -9.24 12.46 -6.55
N PHE A 96 -8.51 11.87 -7.48
CA PHE A 96 -9.04 10.92 -8.45
C PHE A 96 -8.25 9.61 -8.32
N LEU A 97 -8.97 8.51 -8.19
CA LEU A 97 -8.39 7.18 -8.10
C LEU A 97 -9.05 6.29 -9.13
N GLN A 98 -8.26 5.66 -9.99
CA GLN A 98 -8.74 4.68 -10.97
C GLN A 98 -8.12 3.32 -10.70
N TYR A 99 -8.83 2.26 -11.08
CA TYR A 99 -8.37 0.87 -10.94
C TYR A 99 -9.04 -0.03 -11.97
N LEU A 100 -8.40 -1.16 -12.29
CA LEU A 100 -9.05 -2.19 -13.10
C LEU A 100 -9.97 -3.05 -12.23
N SER A 101 -11.07 -3.51 -12.81
CA SER A 101 -12.05 -4.38 -12.16
C SER A 101 -12.44 -5.52 -13.08
N ASN A 102 -12.30 -6.76 -12.62
CA ASN A 102 -12.64 -7.98 -13.33
C ASN A 102 -13.59 -8.85 -12.47
N PRO A 103 -14.36 -9.77 -13.07
CA PRO A 103 -15.36 -10.55 -12.34
C PRO A 103 -14.82 -11.32 -11.13
N VAL A 104 -13.74 -12.10 -11.29
CA VAL A 104 -13.26 -13.03 -10.25
C VAL A 104 -11.74 -12.99 -10.07
N GLY A 105 -10.98 -13.00 -11.14
CA GLY A 105 -9.53 -13.10 -11.10
C GLY A 105 -8.84 -12.29 -12.19
N GLU A 106 -7.51 -12.33 -12.17
CA GLU A 106 -6.70 -11.66 -13.18
C GLU A 106 -6.94 -12.26 -14.56
N HIS A 107 -6.95 -11.40 -15.57
CA HIS A 107 -7.13 -11.77 -16.98
C HIS A 107 -8.49 -12.43 -17.30
N GLN A 108 -9.49 -12.23 -16.44
CA GLN A 108 -10.87 -12.66 -16.72
C GLN A 108 -11.71 -11.49 -17.21
N HIS A 109 -12.33 -11.65 -18.35
CA HIS A 109 -13.24 -10.68 -18.93
C HIS A 109 -14.71 -10.92 -18.50
N PRO A 110 -15.63 -9.95 -18.67
CA PRO A 110 -15.36 -8.58 -19.14
C PRO A 110 -14.60 -7.78 -18.07
N GLY A 111 -13.73 -6.87 -18.51
CA GLY A 111 -13.00 -5.97 -17.63
C GLY A 111 -13.44 -4.52 -17.79
N HIS A 112 -13.41 -3.75 -16.70
CA HIS A 112 -13.65 -2.32 -16.70
C HIS A 112 -12.47 -1.58 -16.07
N THR A 113 -12.32 -0.30 -16.42
CA THR A 113 -11.57 0.65 -15.59
C THR A 113 -12.57 1.52 -14.86
N LEU A 114 -12.50 1.53 -13.55
CA LEU A 114 -13.38 2.30 -12.68
C LEU A 114 -12.65 3.51 -12.10
N LEU A 115 -13.38 4.57 -11.81
CA LEU A 115 -12.91 5.81 -11.23
C LEU A 115 -13.74 6.16 -10.00
N VAL A 116 -13.08 6.60 -8.94
CA VAL A 116 -13.68 7.24 -7.78
C VAL A 116 -13.04 8.59 -7.53
N ALA A 117 -13.78 9.52 -6.94
CA ALA A 117 -13.28 10.84 -6.58
C ALA A 117 -13.56 11.16 -5.11
N SER A 118 -12.70 12.00 -4.52
CA SER A 118 -12.82 12.49 -3.16
C SER A 118 -12.28 13.90 -3.02
N LYS A 119 -12.89 14.71 -2.16
CA LYS A 119 -12.37 16.05 -1.81
C LYS A 119 -11.31 16.03 -0.72
N ASP A 120 -11.38 15.05 0.16
CA ASP A 120 -10.59 14.99 1.40
C ASP A 120 -9.70 13.74 1.49
N GLY A 121 -9.78 12.83 0.51
CA GLY A 121 -9.08 11.54 0.52
C GLY A 121 -9.62 10.55 1.56
N ARG A 122 -10.71 10.86 2.26
CA ARG A 122 -11.31 10.04 3.32
C ARG A 122 -12.71 9.58 2.98
N SER A 123 -13.50 10.46 2.38
CA SER A 123 -14.86 10.20 1.91
C SER A 123 -14.85 10.08 0.40
N TRP A 124 -15.11 8.88 -0.09
CA TRP A 124 -15.05 8.57 -1.53
C TRP A 124 -16.43 8.41 -2.13
N GLY A 125 -16.59 8.88 -3.35
CA GLY A 125 -17.79 8.67 -4.13
C GLY A 125 -17.96 7.20 -4.56
N LYS A 126 -19.11 6.90 -5.17
CA LYS A 126 -19.34 5.60 -5.78
C LYS A 126 -18.47 5.47 -7.03
N PRO A 127 -17.91 4.28 -7.33
CA PRO A 127 -17.17 4.05 -8.57
C PRO A 127 -18.01 4.28 -9.82
N GLU A 128 -17.42 4.95 -10.81
CA GLU A 128 -17.97 5.20 -12.13
C GLU A 128 -17.11 4.57 -13.21
N VAL A 129 -17.73 4.10 -14.30
CA VAL A 129 -17.00 3.48 -15.42
C VAL A 129 -16.30 4.56 -16.23
N ILE A 130 -14.96 4.60 -16.18
CA ILE A 130 -14.17 5.52 -17.00
C ILE A 130 -13.79 4.91 -18.35
N PHE A 131 -13.47 3.61 -18.40
CA PHE A 131 -13.33 2.83 -19.62
C PHE A 131 -14.20 1.58 -19.50
N PRO A 132 -15.27 1.48 -20.34
CA PRO A 132 -16.15 0.31 -20.35
C PRO A 132 -15.47 -0.89 -21.00
N GLU A 133 -16.07 -2.04 -20.84
CA GLU A 133 -15.74 -3.24 -21.58
C GLU A 133 -15.56 -2.93 -23.08
N TYR A 134 -14.51 -3.47 -23.66
CA TYR A 134 -14.22 -3.32 -25.07
C TYR A 134 -13.98 -4.68 -25.72
N HIS A 135 -14.63 -4.86 -26.88
CA HIS A 135 -14.46 -6.05 -27.71
C HIS A 135 -13.86 -5.65 -29.06
N ALA A 136 -12.89 -6.42 -29.52
CA ALA A 136 -12.32 -6.19 -30.85
C ALA A 136 -13.41 -6.20 -31.91
N PRO A 137 -13.40 -5.31 -32.91
CA PRO A 137 -14.39 -5.27 -33.95
C PRO A 137 -14.53 -6.61 -34.69
N VAL A 138 -15.76 -6.91 -35.13
CA VAL A 138 -16.05 -8.15 -35.85
C VAL A 138 -15.22 -8.25 -37.13
N GLY A 139 -14.55 -9.39 -37.32
CA GLY A 139 -13.65 -9.62 -38.44
C GLY A 139 -12.17 -9.28 -38.18
N SER A 140 -11.86 -8.80 -37.00
CA SER A 140 -10.46 -8.59 -36.58
C SER A 140 -9.66 -9.90 -36.56
N THR A 141 -8.40 -9.84 -36.94
CA THR A 141 -7.45 -10.95 -36.73
C THR A 141 -7.00 -10.95 -35.27
N LEU A 142 -7.44 -11.95 -34.52
CA LEU A 142 -7.12 -12.11 -33.11
C LEU A 142 -5.94 -13.08 -32.90
N PRO A 143 -5.15 -12.92 -31.84
CA PRO A 143 -4.18 -13.94 -31.42
C PRO A 143 -4.87 -15.26 -31.08
N GLU A 144 -4.14 -16.38 -31.25
CA GLU A 144 -4.63 -17.70 -30.87
C GLU A 144 -5.08 -17.75 -29.41
N GLY A 145 -6.28 -18.30 -29.17
CA GLY A 145 -6.88 -18.39 -27.85
C GLY A 145 -7.57 -17.11 -27.35
N SER A 146 -7.54 -16.00 -28.11
CA SER A 146 -8.29 -14.80 -27.76
C SER A 146 -9.74 -14.89 -28.26
N ASP A 147 -10.69 -14.48 -27.42
CA ASP A 147 -12.11 -14.41 -27.72
C ASP A 147 -12.54 -12.99 -28.16
N GLY A 148 -11.58 -12.06 -28.23
CA GLY A 148 -11.79 -10.69 -28.67
C GLY A 148 -12.14 -9.71 -27.58
N TYR A 149 -12.37 -10.14 -26.33
CA TYR A 149 -12.47 -9.23 -25.21
C TYR A 149 -11.11 -8.63 -24.84
N MET A 150 -11.12 -7.34 -24.51
CA MET A 150 -9.92 -6.63 -24.08
C MET A 150 -9.82 -6.59 -22.56
N MET A 151 -8.62 -6.86 -22.06
CA MET A 151 -8.27 -6.61 -20.68
C MET A 151 -7.74 -5.19 -20.54
N HIS A 152 -8.24 -4.48 -19.52
CA HIS A 152 -7.74 -3.15 -19.18
C HIS A 152 -6.50 -3.29 -18.31
N GLN A 153 -5.42 -2.65 -18.71
CA GLN A 153 -4.14 -2.73 -18.02
C GLN A 153 -3.42 -1.38 -18.05
N ARG A 154 -2.36 -1.22 -17.27
CA ARG A 154 -1.40 -0.11 -17.34
C ARG A 154 -2.08 1.26 -17.35
N MET A 155 -2.97 1.46 -16.40
CA MET A 155 -3.68 2.72 -16.23
C MET A 155 -2.77 3.79 -15.64
N GLY A 156 -3.12 5.04 -15.83
CA GLY A 156 -2.45 6.18 -15.25
C GLY A 156 -3.23 7.47 -15.43
N PHE A 157 -2.74 8.52 -14.78
CA PHE A 157 -3.23 9.88 -14.94
C PHE A 157 -2.14 10.78 -15.50
N TYR A 158 -2.55 11.84 -16.16
CA TYR A 158 -1.69 12.92 -16.59
C TYR A 158 -2.37 14.27 -16.41
N VAL A 159 -1.82 15.10 -15.54
CA VAL A 159 -2.20 16.52 -15.45
C VAL A 159 -1.32 17.27 -16.44
N ALA A 160 -1.95 17.74 -17.52
CA ALA A 160 -1.26 18.43 -18.61
C ALA A 160 -0.91 19.88 -18.21
N PRO A 161 0.12 20.51 -18.84
CA PRO A 161 0.49 21.90 -18.58
C PRO A 161 -0.63 22.92 -18.83
N ASN A 162 -1.62 22.60 -19.67
CA ASN A 162 -2.80 23.41 -19.92
C ASN A 162 -3.97 23.09 -18.97
N ASP A 163 -3.67 22.48 -17.81
CA ASP A 163 -4.63 22.20 -16.74
C ASP A 163 -5.78 21.26 -17.15
N LYS A 164 -5.53 20.33 -18.07
CA LYS A 164 -6.43 19.20 -18.37
C LYS A 164 -5.99 17.95 -17.60
N LEU A 165 -6.94 17.19 -17.08
CA LEU A 165 -6.69 15.86 -16.50
C LEU A 165 -7.01 14.79 -17.53
N LEU A 166 -6.01 14.04 -17.95
CA LEU A 166 -6.18 12.86 -18.79
C LEU A 166 -6.10 11.59 -17.95
N VAL A 167 -6.97 10.65 -18.24
CA VAL A 167 -6.93 9.28 -17.76
C VAL A 167 -6.63 8.34 -18.92
N ILE A 168 -5.81 7.35 -18.68
CA ILE A 168 -5.24 6.45 -19.68
C ILE A 168 -5.35 5.01 -19.27
N GLY A 169 -5.45 4.14 -20.28
CA GLY A 169 -5.45 2.70 -20.12
C GLY A 169 -4.84 2.01 -21.34
N PHE A 170 -4.61 0.72 -21.23
CA PHE A 170 -4.16 -0.15 -22.30
C PHE A 170 -5.18 -1.27 -22.52
N TYR A 171 -5.48 -1.57 -23.78
CA TYR A 171 -6.35 -2.64 -24.21
C TYR A 171 -5.54 -3.83 -24.70
N GLY A 172 -5.32 -4.80 -23.80
CA GLY A 172 -4.60 -6.04 -24.08
C GLY A 172 -5.53 -7.19 -24.44
N PHE A 173 -5.06 -8.13 -25.24
CA PHE A 173 -5.87 -9.31 -25.60
C PHE A 173 -6.06 -10.28 -24.44
N THR A 174 -7.25 -10.84 -24.28
CA THR A 174 -7.48 -12.02 -23.47
C THR A 174 -6.90 -13.27 -24.15
N PRO A 175 -6.47 -14.31 -23.42
CA PRO A 175 -6.24 -14.36 -21.96
C PRO A 175 -4.84 -13.83 -21.55
N HIS A 176 -4.05 -13.33 -22.47
CA HIS A 176 -2.66 -12.89 -22.25
C HIS A 176 -2.47 -11.43 -22.64
N PRO A 177 -2.92 -10.47 -21.79
CA PRO A 177 -2.96 -9.06 -22.15
C PRO A 177 -1.58 -8.43 -22.36
N PHE A 178 -0.51 -9.07 -21.90
CA PHE A 178 0.85 -8.59 -22.06
C PHE A 178 1.55 -9.11 -23.31
N ASP A 179 0.99 -10.14 -23.93
CA ASP A 179 1.51 -10.70 -25.17
C ASP A 179 1.03 -9.91 -26.39
N LYS A 180 1.88 -9.82 -27.39
CA LYS A 180 1.55 -9.29 -28.73
C LYS A 180 0.95 -7.88 -28.74
N GLY A 181 1.16 -7.07 -27.67
CA GLY A 181 0.91 -5.63 -27.63
C GLY A 181 -0.55 -5.16 -27.70
N GLY A 182 -1.54 -6.03 -27.65
CA GLY A 182 -2.96 -5.66 -27.64
C GLY A 182 -3.40 -4.80 -28.84
N ILE A 183 -4.48 -4.01 -28.67
CA ILE A 183 -4.94 -3.04 -29.67
C ILE A 183 -4.15 -1.74 -29.56
N GLY A 184 -3.96 -1.24 -28.34
CA GLY A 184 -3.25 0.00 -28.10
C GLY A 184 -3.64 0.69 -26.80
N ARG A 185 -3.29 1.97 -26.72
CA ARG A 185 -3.54 2.81 -25.54
C ARG A 185 -4.70 3.74 -25.78
N VAL A 186 -5.61 3.80 -24.80
CA VAL A 186 -6.78 4.68 -24.81
C VAL A 186 -6.60 5.82 -23.85
N VAL A 187 -7.26 6.95 -24.15
CA VAL A 187 -7.22 8.18 -23.35
C VAL A 187 -8.60 8.81 -23.31
N ARG A 188 -8.89 9.46 -22.19
CA ARG A 188 -10.11 10.22 -21.98
C ARG A 188 -9.82 11.43 -21.09
N GLU A 189 -10.51 12.54 -21.28
CA GLU A 189 -10.44 13.69 -20.38
C GLU A 189 -11.43 13.54 -19.23
N ILE A 190 -11.00 13.88 -18.02
CA ILE A 190 -11.87 14.19 -16.88
C ILE A 190 -11.97 15.71 -16.82
N ARG A 191 -13.18 16.26 -16.92
CA ARG A 191 -13.41 17.70 -16.94
C ARG A 191 -13.54 18.27 -15.54
N LYS A 192 -13.40 19.60 -15.40
CA LYS A 192 -13.47 20.31 -14.10
C LYS A 192 -14.81 20.16 -13.39
N ASP A 193 -15.89 19.89 -14.11
CA ASP A 193 -17.22 19.59 -13.57
C ASP A 193 -17.42 18.12 -13.19
N GLY A 194 -16.38 17.27 -13.35
CA GLY A 194 -16.42 15.84 -13.09
C GLY A 194 -16.93 15.00 -14.26
N SER A 195 -17.45 15.62 -15.34
CA SER A 195 -17.90 14.88 -16.52
C SER A 195 -16.73 14.31 -17.33
N PHE A 196 -17.02 13.29 -18.14
CA PHE A 196 -16.02 12.62 -18.97
C PHE A 196 -16.13 13.04 -20.43
N GLY A 197 -15.00 13.29 -21.07
CA GLY A 197 -14.89 13.47 -22.50
C GLY A 197 -15.13 12.16 -23.27
N PRO A 198 -15.14 12.19 -24.62
CA PRO A 198 -15.12 10.99 -25.44
C PRO A 198 -13.87 10.15 -25.20
N ILE A 199 -13.92 8.86 -25.53
CA ILE A 199 -12.77 7.96 -25.52
C ILE A 199 -12.08 8.02 -26.87
N TYR A 200 -10.76 8.12 -26.87
CA TYR A 200 -9.91 8.10 -28.05
C TYR A 200 -8.81 7.06 -27.89
N PHE A 201 -8.32 6.51 -29.00
CA PHE A 201 -7.01 5.89 -28.97
C PHE A 201 -5.95 6.99 -28.90
N LEU A 202 -5.03 6.85 -27.94
CA LEU A 202 -3.83 7.69 -27.85
C LEU A 202 -2.79 7.18 -28.85
N ARG A 203 -2.69 5.87 -29.00
CA ARG A 203 -1.79 5.19 -29.91
C ARG A 203 -2.22 3.75 -30.13
N TYR A 204 -2.12 3.28 -31.37
CA TYR A 204 -2.28 1.88 -31.72
C TYR A 204 -0.98 1.10 -31.50
N SER A 205 -1.10 -0.17 -31.18
CA SER A 205 0.04 -1.09 -31.12
C SER A 205 0.57 -1.36 -32.52
N SER A 206 1.89 -1.26 -32.70
CA SER A 206 2.52 -1.58 -33.97
C SER A 206 2.67 -3.08 -34.25
N PHE A 207 2.33 -3.93 -33.29
CA PHE A 207 2.39 -5.39 -33.44
C PHE A 207 1.14 -5.97 -34.10
N ASN A 208 0.10 -5.18 -34.25
CA ASN A 208 -1.20 -5.61 -34.78
C ASN A 208 -1.72 -4.62 -35.83
N SER A 209 -2.66 -5.07 -36.66
CA SER A 209 -3.20 -4.28 -37.77
C SER A 209 -4.43 -3.44 -37.36
N PHE A 210 -4.46 -2.94 -36.12
CA PHE A 210 -5.53 -2.06 -35.67
C PHE A 210 -5.19 -0.61 -35.97
N ASP A 211 -6.19 0.11 -36.48
CA ASP A 211 -6.13 1.52 -36.80
C ASP A 211 -7.52 2.15 -36.73
N GLU A 212 -7.67 3.39 -37.18
CA GLU A 212 -8.90 4.15 -37.18
C GLU A 212 -9.99 3.54 -38.05
N SER A 213 -9.64 2.74 -39.05
CA SER A 213 -10.59 2.13 -40.01
C SER A 213 -11.27 0.89 -39.43
N ASN A 214 -10.68 0.29 -38.38
CA ASN A 214 -11.12 -0.99 -37.85
C ASN A 214 -11.24 -1.02 -36.31
N THR A 215 -11.36 0.14 -35.67
CA THR A 215 -11.64 0.28 -34.24
C THR A 215 -12.87 1.13 -33.97
N SER A 216 -13.45 1.01 -32.76
CA SER A 216 -14.71 1.71 -32.41
C SER A 216 -14.48 3.15 -31.92
N TYR A 217 -13.24 3.47 -31.47
CA TYR A 217 -12.89 4.81 -31.03
C TYR A 217 -11.91 5.46 -32.01
N PRO A 218 -12.06 6.78 -32.28
CA PRO A 218 -11.12 7.50 -33.13
C PRO A 218 -9.74 7.70 -32.45
N LEU A 219 -8.77 8.10 -33.26
CA LEU A 219 -7.48 8.56 -32.73
C LEU A 219 -7.65 9.95 -32.10
N TYR A 220 -6.90 10.29 -31.08
CA TYR A 220 -6.98 11.57 -30.35
C TYR A 220 -6.82 12.81 -31.26
N THR A 221 -6.11 12.68 -32.38
CA THR A 221 -5.92 13.74 -33.37
C THR A 221 -7.19 14.11 -34.12
N GLN A 222 -8.24 13.28 -34.04
CA GLN A 222 -9.56 13.54 -34.63
C GLN A 222 -10.51 14.28 -33.66
N SER A 223 -10.04 14.64 -32.47
CA SER A 223 -10.85 15.46 -31.56
C SER A 223 -11.02 16.87 -32.10
N ASP A 224 -12.22 17.44 -31.92
CA ASP A 224 -12.47 18.86 -32.19
C ASP A 224 -11.90 19.80 -31.13
N ASP A 225 -11.40 19.25 -29.99
CA ASP A 225 -10.78 20.00 -28.90
C ASP A 225 -9.25 20.05 -29.06
N ASN A 226 -8.75 21.15 -29.60
CA ASN A 226 -7.33 21.39 -29.80
C ASN A 226 -6.53 21.38 -28.47
N GLU A 227 -7.13 21.79 -27.35
CA GLU A 227 -6.49 21.76 -26.04
C GLU A 227 -6.34 20.33 -25.52
N PHE A 228 -7.29 19.45 -25.83
CA PHE A 228 -7.18 18.02 -25.55
C PHE A 228 -6.07 17.38 -26.40
N ILE A 229 -6.01 17.71 -27.71
CA ILE A 229 -4.92 17.23 -28.58
C ILE A 229 -3.57 17.67 -28.04
N PHE A 230 -3.43 18.96 -27.66
CA PHE A 230 -2.20 19.49 -27.08
C PHE A 230 -1.79 18.72 -25.81
N ALA A 231 -2.76 18.40 -24.93
CA ALA A 231 -2.51 17.62 -23.72
C ALA A 231 -2.01 16.19 -24.05
N CYS A 232 -2.62 15.53 -25.05
CA CYS A 232 -2.19 14.21 -25.51
C CYS A 232 -0.77 14.23 -26.10
N GLU A 233 -0.44 15.24 -26.89
CA GLU A 233 0.91 15.40 -27.45
C GLU A 233 1.95 15.69 -26.36
N GLY A 234 1.58 16.50 -25.36
CA GLY A 234 2.43 16.76 -24.20
C GLY A 234 2.78 15.47 -23.45
N LEU A 235 1.76 14.63 -23.24
CA LEU A 235 1.93 13.33 -22.64
C LEU A 235 2.84 12.41 -23.44
N LEU A 236 2.63 12.31 -24.76
CA LEU A 236 3.46 11.48 -25.64
C LEU A 236 4.92 11.91 -25.69
N LYS A 237 5.23 13.16 -25.38
CA LYS A 237 6.59 13.70 -25.27
C LYS A 237 7.23 13.45 -23.90
N ASP A 238 6.44 13.23 -22.85
CA ASP A 238 6.94 12.97 -21.50
C ASP A 238 7.30 11.49 -21.34
N ARG A 239 8.58 11.21 -21.54
CA ARG A 239 9.09 9.85 -21.54
C ARG A 239 8.99 9.16 -20.19
N LEU A 240 9.32 9.84 -19.12
CA LEU A 240 9.28 9.25 -17.78
C LEU A 240 7.88 8.85 -17.36
N LYS A 241 6.87 9.71 -17.63
CA LYS A 241 5.48 9.39 -17.34
C LYS A 241 4.95 8.26 -18.20
N THR A 242 5.25 8.27 -19.49
CA THR A 242 4.82 7.21 -20.39
C THR A 242 5.51 5.88 -20.09
N MET A 243 6.76 5.87 -19.61
CA MET A 243 7.43 4.64 -19.13
C MET A 243 6.74 4.00 -17.92
N GLN A 244 6.14 4.78 -17.03
CA GLN A 244 5.38 4.21 -15.91
C GLN A 244 4.15 3.41 -16.35
N TRP A 245 3.63 3.64 -17.56
CA TRP A 245 2.51 2.89 -18.10
C TRP A 245 2.93 1.59 -18.79
N LEU A 246 4.21 1.45 -19.11
CA LEU A 246 4.79 0.20 -19.64
C LEU A 246 5.00 -0.85 -18.55
N ASP A 247 4.37 -0.69 -17.45
CA ASP A 247 4.43 -1.33 -16.18
C ASP A 247 4.83 -2.80 -16.19
N GLU A 248 4.06 -3.66 -16.88
CA GLU A 248 4.25 -5.11 -16.90
C GLU A 248 4.64 -5.65 -18.28
N ASP A 249 4.72 -4.81 -19.31
CA ASP A 249 4.74 -5.29 -20.70
C ASP A 249 6.11 -5.24 -21.39
N TYR A 250 7.14 -4.88 -20.69
CA TYR A 250 8.48 -4.73 -21.29
C TYR A 250 8.50 -3.87 -22.58
N GLY A 251 7.50 -3.01 -22.77
CA GLY A 251 7.32 -2.27 -24.01
C GLY A 251 6.78 -3.11 -25.18
N MET A 252 6.10 -4.20 -24.91
CA MET A 252 5.56 -5.12 -25.93
C MET A 252 4.49 -4.51 -26.84
N ASP A 253 3.89 -3.39 -26.46
CA ASP A 253 3.04 -2.59 -27.35
C ASP A 253 3.85 -1.69 -28.31
N ASN A 254 5.18 -1.80 -28.27
CA ASN A 254 6.12 -1.03 -29.04
C ASN A 254 5.96 0.49 -28.91
N PHE A 255 5.48 0.94 -27.73
CA PHE A 255 5.20 2.36 -27.49
C PHE A 255 6.42 3.25 -27.69
N TYR A 256 7.63 2.74 -27.37
CA TYR A 256 8.90 3.42 -27.58
C TYR A 256 9.85 2.69 -28.55
N GLY A 257 9.33 1.84 -29.42
CA GLY A 257 10.16 1.05 -30.30
C GLY A 257 10.99 0.00 -29.55
N SER A 258 12.27 -0.10 -29.85
CA SER A 258 13.18 -1.06 -29.20
C SER A 258 13.68 -0.60 -27.83
N TYR A 259 13.05 0.39 -27.20
CA TYR A 259 13.52 0.92 -25.93
C TYR A 259 13.29 -0.07 -24.79
N LYS A 260 14.36 -0.67 -24.38
CA LYS A 260 14.43 -1.49 -23.16
C LYS A 260 15.66 -1.08 -22.37
N VAL A 261 15.49 -0.79 -21.09
CA VAL A 261 16.65 -0.62 -20.19
C VAL A 261 17.32 -1.97 -20.00
N ALA A 262 16.55 -3.03 -19.83
CA ALA A 262 16.95 -4.43 -19.90
C ALA A 262 15.70 -5.32 -20.09
N ASP A 263 15.88 -6.52 -20.63
CA ASP A 263 14.79 -7.45 -21.00
C ASP A 263 13.95 -7.98 -19.83
N SER A 264 14.39 -7.79 -18.59
CA SER A 264 13.73 -8.33 -17.38
C SER A 264 13.21 -7.26 -16.43
N LEU A 265 13.19 -5.98 -16.83
CA LEU A 265 12.75 -4.89 -15.97
C LEU A 265 11.25 -4.62 -16.14
N GLU A 266 10.52 -4.64 -15.03
CA GLU A 266 9.08 -4.45 -14.98
C GLU A 266 8.69 -3.42 -13.91
N ALA A 267 7.52 -2.80 -14.09
CA ALA A 267 6.90 -1.92 -13.11
C ALA A 267 7.74 -0.71 -12.74
N PHE A 268 8.08 0.09 -13.74
CA PHE A 268 8.87 1.30 -13.58
C PHE A 268 8.21 2.32 -12.65
N SER A 269 9.03 2.90 -11.77
CA SER A 269 8.76 4.09 -10.97
C SER A 269 10.02 4.95 -10.95
N TYR A 270 9.91 6.25 -10.65
CA TYR A 270 11.06 7.14 -10.66
C TYR A 270 10.89 8.32 -9.71
N TYR A 271 11.99 8.96 -9.38
CA TYR A 271 12.04 10.29 -8.77
C TYR A 271 13.31 11.03 -9.19
N HIS A 272 13.27 12.36 -9.13
CA HIS A 272 14.42 13.21 -9.37
C HIS A 272 15.21 13.45 -8.09
N ARG A 273 16.52 13.31 -8.15
CA ARG A 273 17.45 13.62 -7.06
C ARG A 273 17.87 15.09 -7.09
N PRO A 274 18.50 15.61 -6.00
CA PRO A 274 18.95 17.00 -5.95
C PRO A 274 20.05 17.32 -6.97
N ASP A 275 20.82 16.32 -7.43
CA ASP A 275 21.84 16.45 -8.44
C ASP A 275 21.31 16.45 -9.89
N GLY A 276 19.97 16.47 -10.05
CA GLY A 276 19.31 16.49 -11.34
C GLY A 276 19.21 15.12 -12.02
N LYS A 277 19.69 14.05 -11.38
CA LYS A 277 19.58 12.70 -11.94
C LYS A 277 18.23 12.08 -11.63
N VAL A 278 17.72 11.32 -12.58
CA VAL A 278 16.54 10.47 -12.40
C VAL A 278 16.96 9.12 -11.86
N VAL A 279 16.36 8.69 -10.76
CA VAL A 279 16.47 7.33 -10.24
C VAL A 279 15.33 6.50 -10.80
N GLY A 280 15.64 5.51 -11.62
CA GLY A 280 14.69 4.50 -12.07
C GLY A 280 14.66 3.31 -11.10
N LEU A 281 13.45 2.85 -10.78
CA LEU A 281 13.15 1.78 -9.86
C LEU A 281 12.26 0.74 -10.55
N TRP A 282 12.55 -0.54 -10.39
CA TRP A 282 11.79 -1.67 -10.95
C TRP A 282 11.59 -2.77 -9.92
N LYS A 283 10.79 -3.76 -10.25
CA LYS A 283 10.64 -4.99 -9.45
C LYS A 283 11.99 -5.63 -9.11
N PHE A 284 12.02 -6.46 -8.07
CA PHE A 284 13.19 -7.21 -7.62
C PHE A 284 14.41 -6.36 -7.25
N SER A 285 14.15 -5.15 -6.74
CA SER A 285 15.18 -4.16 -6.34
C SER A 285 16.11 -3.70 -7.48
N ALA A 286 15.69 -3.81 -8.72
CA ALA A 286 16.46 -3.29 -9.83
C ALA A 286 16.40 -1.75 -9.85
N THR A 287 17.55 -1.10 -10.05
CA THR A 287 17.70 0.37 -10.04
C THR A 287 18.68 0.81 -11.12
N ALA A 288 18.50 2.00 -11.67
CA ALA A 288 19.43 2.63 -12.61
C ALA A 288 19.34 4.16 -12.51
N LEU A 289 20.31 4.87 -13.10
CA LEU A 289 20.33 6.32 -13.16
C LEU A 289 20.19 6.80 -14.61
N SER A 290 19.51 7.92 -14.78
CA SER A 290 19.47 8.68 -16.02
C SER A 290 19.92 10.11 -15.77
N ASP A 291 20.71 10.66 -16.71
CA ASP A 291 21.15 12.06 -16.74
C ASP A 291 20.40 12.89 -17.79
N ASP A 292 19.42 12.29 -18.50
CA ASP A 292 18.78 12.84 -19.69
C ASP A 292 17.26 12.59 -19.73
N GLU A 293 16.59 12.72 -18.58
CA GLU A 293 15.13 12.58 -18.43
C GLU A 293 14.58 11.24 -18.96
N GLY A 294 15.32 10.16 -18.70
CA GLY A 294 14.93 8.80 -19.08
C GLY A 294 15.14 8.46 -20.55
N LEU A 295 15.83 9.30 -21.32
CA LEU A 295 16.22 8.96 -22.70
C LEU A 295 17.18 7.78 -22.71
N THR A 296 18.13 7.78 -21.78
CA THR A 296 19.02 6.65 -21.53
C THR A 296 19.15 6.39 -20.02
N PHE A 297 19.42 5.13 -19.65
CA PHE A 297 19.75 4.74 -18.29
C PHE A 297 21.11 4.05 -18.23
N SER A 298 21.79 4.19 -17.10
CA SER A 298 22.94 3.35 -16.77
C SER A 298 22.55 1.86 -16.78
N SER A 299 23.54 0.97 -16.88
CA SER A 299 23.27 -0.46 -16.71
C SER A 299 22.56 -0.70 -15.37
N PRO A 300 21.42 -1.41 -15.35
CA PRO A 300 20.68 -1.67 -14.13
C PRO A 300 21.50 -2.48 -13.12
N VAL A 301 21.38 -2.12 -11.86
CA VAL A 301 21.98 -2.82 -10.74
C VAL A 301 20.92 -3.21 -9.73
N LYS A 302 21.09 -4.35 -9.08
CA LYS A 302 20.24 -4.75 -7.97
C LYS A 302 20.70 -4.04 -6.69
N ALA A 303 19.81 -3.25 -6.09
CA ALA A 303 20.05 -2.65 -4.78
C ALA A 303 19.92 -3.76 -3.72
N LYS A 304 21.02 -4.40 -3.36
CA LYS A 304 21.06 -5.58 -2.47
C LYS A 304 20.59 -5.29 -1.05
N SER A 305 20.67 -4.04 -0.64
CA SER A 305 20.18 -3.57 0.67
C SER A 305 18.65 -3.45 0.75
N LEU A 306 17.94 -3.40 -0.40
CA LEU A 306 16.50 -3.37 -0.47
C LEU A 306 15.96 -4.78 -0.71
N LEU A 307 15.53 -5.43 0.38
CA LEU A 307 14.89 -6.74 0.26
C LEU A 307 13.46 -6.55 -0.25
N MET A 308 13.19 -6.98 -1.49
CA MET A 308 11.84 -6.96 -2.05
C MET A 308 11.66 -8.03 -3.13
N ALA A 309 10.43 -8.53 -3.23
CA ALA A 309 10.01 -9.47 -4.26
C ALA A 309 9.53 -8.76 -5.54
N GLY A 310 8.75 -9.47 -6.34
CA GLY A 310 8.09 -8.97 -7.54
C GLY A 310 6.94 -7.99 -7.29
N GLY A 311 6.80 -7.45 -6.08
CA GLY A 311 5.94 -6.29 -5.79
C GLY A 311 6.50 -5.02 -6.41
N LYS A 312 5.65 -4.00 -6.57
CA LYS A 312 6.10 -2.69 -7.03
C LYS A 312 6.81 -1.95 -5.89
N ILE A 313 7.77 -1.12 -6.25
CA ILE A 313 8.34 -0.10 -5.41
C ILE A 313 7.87 1.26 -5.90
N TRP A 314 7.47 2.12 -4.98
CA TRP A 314 7.16 3.51 -5.24
C TRP A 314 8.25 4.38 -4.64
N GLY A 315 8.79 5.31 -5.41
CA GLY A 315 9.76 6.29 -4.96
C GLY A 315 9.28 7.70 -5.30
N GLN A 316 9.43 8.64 -4.37
CA GLN A 316 9.11 10.04 -4.62
C GLN A 316 9.94 10.99 -3.77
N LYS A 317 10.11 12.23 -4.25
CA LYS A 317 10.44 13.37 -3.40
C LYS A 317 9.19 13.75 -2.60
N THR A 318 9.37 14.03 -1.32
CA THR A 318 8.28 14.40 -0.40
C THR A 318 8.20 15.92 -0.20
N ASN A 319 7.06 16.41 0.26
CA ASN A 319 6.82 17.85 0.41
C ASN A 319 7.63 18.51 1.54
N ASP A 320 8.36 17.75 2.33
CA ASP A 320 9.35 18.21 3.32
C ASP A 320 10.79 18.20 2.80
N ASP A 321 10.95 18.19 1.45
CA ASP A 321 12.23 18.15 0.72
C ASP A 321 13.08 16.90 0.96
N ARG A 322 12.49 15.85 1.53
CA ARG A 322 13.10 14.53 1.70
C ARG A 322 12.67 13.58 0.58
N TYR A 323 13.01 12.31 0.73
CA TYR A 323 12.64 11.24 -0.21
C TYR A 323 12.06 10.06 0.55
N ALA A 324 11.12 9.36 -0.08
CA ALA A 324 10.53 8.15 0.45
C ALA A 324 10.53 7.03 -0.59
N LEU A 325 10.82 5.81 -0.15
CA LEU A 325 10.52 4.58 -0.90
C LEU A 325 9.49 3.79 -0.14
N VAL A 326 8.46 3.33 -0.85
CA VAL A 326 7.38 2.52 -0.28
C VAL A 326 7.30 1.19 -1.04
N TYR A 327 7.38 0.09 -0.31
CA TYR A 327 7.44 -1.26 -0.90
C TYR A 327 7.09 -2.34 0.13
N ASN A 328 6.99 -3.58 -0.34
CA ASN A 328 6.84 -4.74 0.52
C ASN A 328 8.21 -5.38 0.76
N PRO A 329 8.80 -5.28 1.97
CA PRO A 329 10.15 -5.74 2.27
C PRO A 329 10.23 -7.26 2.50
N ILE A 330 9.74 -8.05 1.56
CA ILE A 330 9.69 -9.52 1.61
C ILE A 330 10.11 -10.11 0.26
N GLU A 331 10.74 -11.27 0.26
CA GLU A 331 11.23 -11.92 -0.96
C GLU A 331 10.16 -12.67 -1.76
N MET A 332 9.04 -13.02 -1.13
CA MET A 332 8.02 -13.88 -1.74
C MET A 332 6.97 -13.04 -2.48
N GLN A 333 6.74 -13.35 -3.74
CA GLN A 333 5.87 -12.56 -4.60
C GLN A 333 4.38 -12.65 -4.22
N GLU A 334 3.92 -13.77 -3.71
CA GLU A 334 2.52 -14.02 -3.37
C GLU A 334 2.09 -13.42 -2.02
N TYR A 335 3.07 -12.93 -1.22
CA TYR A 335 2.86 -12.40 0.12
C TYR A 335 3.41 -10.99 0.20
N ARG A 336 2.58 -10.01 -0.21
CA ARG A 336 2.98 -8.60 -0.35
C ARG A 336 2.69 -7.82 0.92
N PHE A 337 3.30 -8.22 2.03
CA PHE A 337 3.14 -7.56 3.33
C PHE A 337 4.43 -7.63 4.16
N PRO A 338 4.61 -6.69 5.12
CA PRO A 338 3.83 -5.46 5.28
C PRO A 338 4.07 -4.48 4.13
N LEU A 339 3.26 -3.41 4.04
CA LEU A 339 3.62 -2.23 3.30
C LEU A 339 4.45 -1.34 4.20
N SER A 340 5.63 -0.97 3.75
CA SER A 340 6.61 -0.23 4.56
C SER A 340 7.18 0.95 3.81
N VAL A 341 7.66 1.94 4.57
CA VAL A 341 8.33 3.13 4.07
C VAL A 341 9.74 3.21 4.64
N VAL A 342 10.69 3.65 3.82
CA VAL A 342 12.01 4.14 4.21
C VAL A 342 12.19 5.56 3.73
N THR A 343 12.93 6.39 4.47
CA THR A 343 13.12 7.81 4.16
C THR A 343 14.59 8.15 3.95
N SER A 344 14.85 9.25 3.24
CA SER A 344 16.19 9.72 2.91
C SER A 344 16.23 11.25 2.81
N ASP A 345 17.34 11.86 3.17
CA ASP A 345 17.58 13.29 2.99
C ASP A 345 18.16 13.62 1.61
N ASP A 346 18.81 12.66 0.96
CA ASP A 346 19.55 12.87 -0.30
C ASP A 346 19.00 12.08 -1.50
N GLY A 347 18.01 11.19 -1.26
CA GLY A 347 17.48 10.28 -2.27
C GLY A 347 18.43 9.16 -2.69
N ILE A 348 19.49 8.91 -1.91
CA ILE A 348 20.48 7.86 -2.14
C ILE A 348 20.53 6.89 -0.96
N ILE A 349 20.67 7.43 0.25
CA ILE A 349 20.81 6.67 1.49
C ILE A 349 19.48 6.73 2.25
N PHE A 350 18.86 5.58 2.40
CA PHE A 350 17.58 5.41 3.09
C PHE A 350 17.75 4.70 4.42
N ASP A 351 16.96 5.09 5.40
CA ASP A 351 16.94 4.50 6.74
C ASP A 351 15.50 4.33 7.27
N HIS A 352 15.37 3.85 8.51
CA HIS A 352 14.11 3.73 9.23
C HIS A 352 13.01 2.99 8.46
N LEU A 353 13.15 1.67 8.33
CA LEU A 353 12.09 0.82 7.78
C LEU A 353 10.89 0.79 8.73
N LEU A 354 9.78 1.40 8.32
CA LEU A 354 8.59 1.64 9.13
C LEU A 354 7.33 1.07 8.48
N LEU A 355 6.37 0.67 9.30
CA LEU A 355 5.06 0.21 8.86
C LEU A 355 4.19 1.35 8.34
N VAL A 356 3.65 1.19 7.14
CA VAL A 356 2.55 1.98 6.59
C VAL A 356 1.24 1.21 6.75
N GLN A 357 1.20 -0.05 6.29
CA GLN A 357 0.03 -0.92 6.40
C GLN A 357 0.47 -2.31 6.83
N ALA A 358 -0.03 -2.72 7.99
CA ALA A 358 0.27 -4.02 8.60
C ALA A 358 -0.95 -4.96 8.65
N GLU A 359 -2.16 -4.41 8.55
CA GLU A 359 -3.37 -5.22 8.60
C GLU A 359 -3.63 -5.87 7.24
N VAL A 360 -3.74 -7.18 7.22
CA VAL A 360 -4.09 -7.96 6.03
C VAL A 360 -5.33 -8.81 6.36
N PRO A 361 -6.51 -8.44 5.88
CA PRO A 361 -7.70 -9.25 6.07
C PRO A 361 -7.60 -10.57 5.31
N PRO A 362 -8.40 -11.58 5.65
CA PRO A 362 -8.49 -12.79 4.84
C PRO A 362 -8.96 -12.44 3.42
N ARG A 363 -8.47 -13.19 2.43
CA ARG A 363 -9.06 -13.14 1.09
C ARG A 363 -10.48 -13.67 1.17
N ARG A 364 -11.44 -12.84 0.84
CA ARG A 364 -12.87 -13.15 0.94
C ARG A 364 -13.39 -13.89 -0.28
N PHE A 365 -12.84 -13.55 -1.44
CA PHE A 365 -13.19 -14.12 -2.73
C PHE A 365 -11.96 -14.72 -3.37
N PHE A 366 -12.05 -15.96 -3.77
CA PHE A 366 -10.94 -16.64 -4.42
C PHE A 366 -10.95 -16.40 -5.94
N GLY A 367 -9.77 -16.32 -6.52
CA GLY A 367 -9.60 -16.08 -7.94
C GLY A 367 -8.14 -16.23 -8.36
N LEU A 368 -7.93 -16.34 -9.66
CA LEU A 368 -6.59 -16.50 -10.24
C LEU A 368 -5.74 -15.27 -9.95
N TRP A 369 -4.50 -15.49 -9.53
CA TRP A 369 -3.48 -14.46 -9.26
C TRP A 369 -3.85 -13.44 -8.17
N LYS A 370 -4.74 -13.77 -7.26
CA LYS A 370 -4.98 -12.99 -6.05
C LYS A 370 -3.88 -13.24 -5.02
N ASP A 371 -2.99 -12.28 -4.84
CA ASP A 371 -1.92 -12.32 -3.84
C ASP A 371 -2.39 -11.74 -2.51
N PHE A 372 -1.74 -12.10 -1.41
CA PHE A 372 -2.03 -11.54 -0.09
C PHE A 372 -1.41 -10.15 0.09
N GLY A 373 -2.13 -9.27 0.77
CA GLY A 373 -1.63 -7.99 1.27
C GLY A 373 -1.79 -6.80 0.32
N PRO A 374 -1.17 -5.66 0.65
CA PRO A 374 -1.19 -4.44 -0.14
C PRO A 374 -0.36 -4.58 -1.42
N CYS A 375 -1.06 -4.81 -2.53
CA CYS A 375 -0.48 -5.08 -3.85
C CYS A 375 -0.38 -3.82 -4.69
N TYR A 376 0.73 -3.64 -5.39
CA TYR A 376 0.98 -2.62 -6.40
C TYR A 376 0.79 -1.20 -5.90
N THR A 377 1.55 -0.86 -4.85
CA THR A 377 1.55 0.48 -4.26
C THR A 377 2.02 1.53 -5.26
N ARG A 378 1.28 2.65 -5.31
CA ARG A 378 1.61 3.86 -6.05
C ARG A 378 1.27 5.10 -5.23
N GLY A 379 2.07 6.15 -5.38
CA GLY A 379 1.76 7.50 -4.93
C GLY A 379 1.19 8.36 -6.06
N ILE A 380 1.15 9.66 -5.84
CA ILE A 380 0.84 10.65 -6.87
C ILE A 380 2.11 10.90 -7.68
N VAL A 381 2.04 10.66 -8.99
CA VAL A 381 3.17 10.87 -9.91
C VAL A 381 3.56 12.35 -9.94
N GLU A 382 4.85 12.64 -10.01
CA GLU A 382 5.37 14.02 -10.15
C GLU A 382 4.61 14.78 -11.26
N GLY A 383 4.09 15.97 -10.90
CA GLY A 383 3.27 16.81 -11.78
C GLY A 383 1.79 16.44 -11.85
N ASN A 384 1.34 15.36 -11.22
CA ASN A 384 -0.09 15.01 -11.12
C ASN A 384 -0.77 15.61 -9.88
N GLY A 385 -0.31 16.79 -9.46
CA GLY A 385 -0.87 17.60 -8.38
C GLY A 385 -0.28 17.31 -7.01
N ASN A 386 -0.53 18.23 -6.09
CA ASN A 386 -0.16 18.12 -4.68
C ASN A 386 -1.41 18.35 -3.83
N PRO A 387 -1.85 17.37 -3.04
CA PRO A 387 -2.94 17.57 -2.10
C PRO A 387 -2.60 18.64 -1.05
N PRO A 388 -3.60 19.32 -0.47
CA PRO A 388 -3.37 20.25 0.63
C PRO A 388 -2.78 19.51 1.84
N GLY A 389 -1.98 20.23 2.63
CA GLY A 389 -1.14 19.63 3.64
C GLY A 389 0.18 19.15 3.03
N HIS A 390 1.00 18.51 3.83
CA HIS A 390 2.32 18.03 3.36
C HIS A 390 2.40 16.50 3.34
N ASP A 391 1.26 15.82 3.46
CA ASP A 391 1.21 14.37 3.62
C ASP A 391 1.53 13.63 2.31
N MET A 392 2.15 12.47 2.44
CA MET A 392 2.32 11.54 1.34
C MET A 392 1.07 10.66 1.21
N TRP A 393 0.53 10.57 -0.01
CA TRP A 393 -0.64 9.77 -0.33
C TRP A 393 -0.28 8.60 -1.22
N LEU A 394 -0.77 7.43 -0.84
CA LEU A 394 -0.48 6.16 -1.50
C LEU A 394 -1.78 5.41 -1.77
N THR A 395 -1.82 4.63 -2.82
CA THR A 395 -2.92 3.70 -3.09
C THR A 395 -2.39 2.31 -3.42
N TYR A 396 -3.19 1.29 -3.14
CA TYR A 396 -2.89 -0.12 -3.41
C TYR A 396 -4.19 -0.94 -3.40
N SER A 397 -4.14 -2.13 -3.95
CA SER A 397 -5.21 -3.11 -3.75
C SER A 397 -4.85 -4.07 -2.60
N MET A 398 -5.79 -4.30 -1.70
CA MET A 398 -5.65 -5.31 -0.65
C MET A 398 -6.13 -6.66 -1.16
N ASN A 399 -5.26 -7.66 -1.18
CA ASN A 399 -5.53 -9.00 -1.68
C ASN A 399 -6.01 -9.05 -3.15
N LYS A 400 -5.82 -7.96 -3.91
CA LYS A 400 -6.41 -7.72 -5.23
C LYS A 400 -7.95 -7.83 -5.24
N GLU A 401 -8.58 -7.50 -4.10
CA GLU A 401 -10.03 -7.47 -3.92
C GLU A 401 -10.55 -6.06 -3.68
N ASP A 402 -9.95 -5.38 -2.73
CA ASP A 402 -10.38 -4.06 -2.26
C ASP A 402 -9.37 -2.99 -2.65
N ILE A 403 -9.87 -1.78 -2.84
CA ILE A 403 -9.01 -0.62 -3.10
C ILE A 403 -8.84 0.18 -1.82
N TRP A 404 -7.61 0.52 -1.52
CA TRP A 404 -7.21 1.24 -0.32
C TRP A 404 -6.34 2.45 -0.64
N ILE A 405 -6.34 3.40 0.27
CA ILE A 405 -5.45 4.56 0.28
C ILE A 405 -4.79 4.66 1.65
N SER A 406 -3.52 5.09 1.66
CA SER A 406 -2.81 5.46 2.88
C SER A 406 -2.42 6.93 2.83
N ARG A 407 -2.68 7.64 3.92
CA ARG A 407 -2.15 8.96 4.20
C ARG A 407 -1.01 8.82 5.21
N VAL A 408 0.19 9.24 4.85
CA VAL A 408 1.37 9.20 5.72
C VAL A 408 1.81 10.63 6.02
N PRO A 409 1.73 11.08 7.29
CA PRO A 409 2.16 12.41 7.67
C PRO A 409 3.66 12.64 7.42
N LEU A 410 4.01 13.83 6.98
CA LEU A 410 5.39 14.29 6.84
C LEU A 410 5.69 15.39 7.87
N SER A 411 6.88 15.44 8.48
CA SER A 411 7.97 14.45 8.31
C SER A 411 7.59 13.16 9.01
N VAL A 412 8.01 12.01 8.41
CA VAL A 412 7.67 10.70 8.96
C VAL A 412 8.30 10.52 10.35
N LYS A 413 7.45 10.29 11.36
CA LYS A 413 7.85 10.06 12.75
C LYS A 413 7.72 8.56 13.09
N TYR A 414 8.57 8.07 13.98
CA TYR A 414 8.54 6.69 14.47
C TYR A 414 8.69 6.56 15.98
N LYS A 415 8.84 7.69 16.69
CA LYS A 415 8.93 7.78 18.15
C LYS A 415 8.12 8.95 18.65
N VAL A 416 7.62 8.83 19.86
CA VAL A 416 6.98 9.90 20.63
C VAL A 416 7.86 10.20 21.83
N GLU A 417 8.17 11.47 22.07
CA GLU A 417 8.98 11.91 23.21
C GLU A 417 8.14 12.60 24.30
N GLU A 418 7.00 13.14 23.93
CA GLU A 418 6.10 13.88 24.83
C GLU A 418 5.05 12.95 25.46
N ALA A 419 4.50 13.36 26.60
CA ALA A 419 3.36 12.70 27.22
C ALA A 419 2.12 12.81 26.33
N VAL A 420 1.32 11.73 26.28
CA VAL A 420 0.08 11.70 25.48
C VAL A 420 -1.09 12.23 26.32
N SER A 421 -1.87 13.13 25.73
CA SER A 421 -3.14 13.61 26.31
C SER A 421 -4.11 13.95 25.17
N ASP A 422 -4.96 12.98 24.82
CA ASP A 422 -5.90 13.07 23.70
C ASP A 422 -7.34 13.07 24.24
N ASP A 423 -8.01 14.22 24.13
CA ASP A 423 -9.43 14.41 24.48
C ASP A 423 -10.33 14.57 23.25
N PHE A 424 -9.74 14.58 22.06
CA PHE A 424 -10.39 14.72 20.75
C PHE A 424 -11.16 16.02 20.51
N GLU A 425 -11.23 16.95 21.47
CA GLU A 425 -12.08 18.16 21.40
C GLU A 425 -11.69 19.11 20.24
N ASN A 426 -10.43 19.07 19.81
CA ASN A 426 -9.91 19.90 18.72
C ASN A 426 -9.90 19.16 17.37
N VAL A 427 -10.41 17.92 17.31
CA VAL A 427 -10.46 17.13 16.07
C VAL A 427 -11.78 17.39 15.36
N ILE A 428 -11.72 17.74 14.08
CA ILE A 428 -12.91 17.89 13.25
C ILE A 428 -13.59 16.53 13.09
N ALA A 429 -14.88 16.45 13.35
CA ALA A 429 -15.65 15.22 13.21
C ALA A 429 -15.50 14.64 11.79
N GLY A 430 -15.08 13.37 11.70
CA GLY A 430 -14.76 12.69 10.43
C GLY A 430 -13.45 13.14 9.76
N GLY A 431 -12.71 14.09 10.36
CA GLY A 431 -11.42 14.56 9.86
C GLY A 431 -10.24 13.67 10.28
N VAL A 432 -9.04 14.15 10.00
CA VAL A 432 -7.77 13.50 10.39
C VAL A 432 -7.66 13.43 11.91
N ILE A 433 -7.23 12.29 12.43
CA ILE A 433 -6.97 12.07 13.85
C ILE A 433 -5.45 12.13 14.08
N PRO A 434 -4.90 13.26 14.52
CA PRO A 434 -3.45 13.46 14.59
C PRO A 434 -2.76 12.42 15.49
N ASP A 435 -1.58 11.96 15.06
CA ASP A 435 -0.72 11.01 15.76
C ASP A 435 -1.31 9.62 16.06
N TRP A 436 -2.53 9.33 15.60
CA TRP A 436 -3.12 8.01 15.64
C TRP A 436 -2.92 7.26 14.33
N ASN A 437 -2.48 6.01 14.41
CA ASN A 437 -2.49 5.10 13.28
C ASN A 437 -3.87 4.47 13.16
N ILE A 438 -4.55 4.72 12.04
CA ILE A 438 -5.94 4.33 11.83
C ILE A 438 -6.01 3.27 10.73
N TYR A 439 -6.74 2.20 11.01
CA TYR A 439 -7.20 1.21 10.05
C TYR A 439 -8.70 1.29 9.93
N TYR A 440 -9.17 1.68 8.74
CA TYR A 440 -10.54 2.10 8.51
C TYR A 440 -11.15 1.32 7.32
N PRO A 441 -11.66 0.09 7.51
CA PRO A 441 -12.54 -0.57 6.55
C PRO A 441 -13.87 0.18 6.39
N VAL A 442 -14.48 0.12 5.20
CA VAL A 442 -15.78 0.79 4.93
C VAL A 442 -16.88 0.32 5.90
N TRP A 443 -16.86 -0.98 6.29
CA TRP A 443 -17.83 -1.56 7.23
C TRP A 443 -17.35 -1.58 8.69
N ALA A 444 -16.13 -1.14 8.94
CA ALA A 444 -15.57 -1.02 10.29
C ALA A 444 -14.81 0.32 10.44
N PRO A 445 -15.53 1.47 10.39
CA PRO A 445 -14.91 2.78 10.42
C PRO A 445 -14.40 3.18 11.81
N VAL A 446 -13.32 3.98 11.80
CA VAL A 446 -12.80 4.72 12.96
C VAL A 446 -12.96 6.21 12.69
N LYS A 447 -13.71 6.92 13.50
CA LYS A 447 -14.00 8.37 13.31
C LYS A 447 -14.08 9.09 14.65
N VAL A 448 -13.75 10.38 14.65
CA VAL A 448 -14.18 11.25 15.74
C VAL A 448 -15.62 11.68 15.49
N VAL A 449 -16.46 11.52 16.49
CA VAL A 449 -17.88 11.89 16.45
C VAL A 449 -18.25 12.78 17.64
N SER A 450 -19.32 13.58 17.50
CA SER A 450 -19.78 14.46 18.56
C SER A 450 -20.81 13.77 19.47
N GLU A 451 -20.55 13.76 20.77
CA GLU A 451 -21.52 13.43 21.81
C GLU A 451 -21.94 14.74 22.53
N LYS A 452 -23.02 15.38 22.08
CA LYS A 452 -23.45 16.71 22.57
C LYS A 452 -22.38 17.78 22.30
N LYS A 453 -21.60 18.17 23.33
CA LYS A 453 -20.51 19.15 23.26
C LYS A 453 -19.13 18.50 23.38
N ASN A 454 -19.05 17.19 23.46
CA ASN A 454 -17.84 16.40 23.62
C ASN A 454 -17.52 15.68 22.32
N GLN A 455 -16.25 15.60 21.95
CA GLN A 455 -15.77 14.83 20.83
C GLN A 455 -15.18 13.51 21.34
N VAL A 456 -15.49 12.41 20.66
CA VAL A 456 -15.02 11.07 21.06
C VAL A 456 -14.52 10.30 19.85
N LEU A 457 -13.55 9.43 20.06
CA LEU A 457 -13.12 8.47 19.06
C LEU A 457 -14.11 7.29 19.05
N ALA A 458 -14.80 7.08 17.93
CA ALA A 458 -15.72 5.97 17.72
C ALA A 458 -15.09 4.90 16.84
N LEU A 459 -15.08 3.67 17.33
CA LEU A 459 -14.83 2.45 16.57
C LEU A 459 -16.16 1.77 16.35
N THR A 460 -16.56 1.62 15.09
CA THR A 460 -17.77 0.92 14.67
C THR A 460 -17.40 -0.31 13.90
N ASP A 461 -18.14 -1.40 14.04
CA ASP A 461 -17.87 -2.64 13.33
C ASP A 461 -19.16 -3.33 12.90
N THR A 462 -19.26 -3.62 11.59
CA THR A 462 -20.31 -4.42 10.96
C THR A 462 -19.71 -5.42 9.96
N ASP A 463 -18.37 -5.57 9.93
CA ASP A 463 -17.72 -6.44 8.96
C ASP A 463 -17.56 -7.87 9.50
N PRO A 464 -17.97 -8.91 8.78
CA PRO A 464 -17.82 -10.30 9.24
C PRO A 464 -16.38 -10.80 9.24
N TYR A 465 -15.46 -10.13 8.52
CA TYR A 465 -14.10 -10.61 8.30
C TYR A 465 -13.00 -9.56 8.51
N ASP A 466 -13.40 -8.32 8.75
CA ASP A 466 -12.48 -7.23 9.05
C ASP A 466 -12.85 -6.55 10.37
N TYR A 467 -12.17 -5.49 10.76
CA TYR A 467 -12.39 -4.78 12.03
C TYR A 467 -11.88 -3.34 11.99
N ALA A 468 -12.40 -2.51 12.87
CA ALA A 468 -11.83 -1.19 13.16
C ALA A 468 -10.59 -1.32 14.04
N ARG A 469 -9.53 -0.57 13.74
CA ARG A 469 -8.34 -0.49 14.61
C ARG A 469 -7.80 0.93 14.70
N ALA A 470 -7.48 1.35 15.92
CA ALA A 470 -6.79 2.60 16.22
C ALA A 470 -5.60 2.33 17.14
N ILE A 471 -4.43 2.86 16.77
CA ILE A 471 -3.20 2.70 17.56
C ILE A 471 -2.66 4.07 17.92
N ARG A 472 -2.40 4.28 19.21
CA ARG A 472 -1.67 5.45 19.70
C ARG A 472 -0.28 5.04 20.15
N VAL A 473 0.73 5.54 19.45
CA VAL A 473 2.12 5.40 19.87
C VAL A 473 2.39 6.43 20.96
N PHE A 474 3.06 6.02 22.04
CA PHE A 474 3.49 6.87 23.13
C PHE A 474 4.97 6.67 23.42
N LYS A 475 5.53 7.51 24.30
CA LYS A 475 6.95 7.44 24.68
C LYS A 475 7.30 6.06 25.21
N GLU A 476 8.27 5.40 24.58
CA GLU A 476 8.77 4.09 24.99
C GLU A 476 9.21 4.13 26.47
N SER A 477 8.66 3.25 27.29
CA SER A 477 8.89 3.25 28.73
C SER A 477 8.91 1.85 29.33
N GLU A 478 9.75 1.66 30.38
CA GLU A 478 9.71 0.47 31.23
C GLU A 478 8.55 0.50 32.24
N LYS A 479 8.01 1.69 32.50
CA LYS A 479 6.83 1.91 33.35
C LYS A 479 5.89 2.87 32.63
N ALA A 480 4.63 2.50 32.53
CA ALA A 480 3.63 3.33 31.90
C ALA A 480 2.36 3.36 32.75
N LYS A 481 1.77 4.55 32.85
CA LYS A 481 0.44 4.74 33.41
C LYS A 481 -0.48 5.24 32.32
N ILE A 482 -1.46 4.40 31.97
CA ILE A 482 -2.43 4.69 30.92
C ILE A 482 -3.80 4.89 31.57
N SER A 483 -4.46 5.99 31.24
CA SER A 483 -5.85 6.21 31.62
C SER A 483 -6.68 6.61 30.42
N LEU A 484 -7.89 6.06 30.31
CA LEU A 484 -8.85 6.39 29.26
C LEU A 484 -10.26 6.08 29.70
N ARG A 485 -11.24 6.60 28.95
CA ARG A 485 -12.65 6.26 29.10
C ARG A 485 -13.12 5.43 27.93
N VAL A 486 -13.91 4.39 28.24
CA VAL A 486 -14.52 3.52 27.22
C VAL A 486 -16.03 3.46 27.47
N LYS A 487 -16.83 3.62 26.41
CA LYS A 487 -18.28 3.45 26.43
C LYS A 487 -18.69 2.45 25.36
N PRO A 488 -19.01 1.21 25.72
CA PRO A 488 -19.65 0.26 24.82
C PRO A 488 -21.12 0.66 24.60
N HIS A 489 -21.62 0.61 23.36
CA HIS A 489 -23.03 0.88 23.06
C HIS A 489 -23.90 -0.37 23.13
N GLN A 490 -23.29 -1.54 23.21
CA GLN A 490 -23.90 -2.86 23.31
C GLN A 490 -23.14 -3.71 24.35
N ASN A 491 -23.73 -4.85 24.76
CA ASN A 491 -23.10 -5.80 25.69
C ASN A 491 -23.41 -7.27 25.36
N ALA A 492 -23.98 -7.54 24.19
CA ALA A 492 -24.35 -8.88 23.76
C ALA A 492 -23.76 -9.24 22.37
N GLU A 493 -23.11 -8.33 21.72
CA GLU A 493 -22.47 -8.52 20.43
C GLU A 493 -21.24 -7.61 20.27
N GLY A 494 -20.31 -8.04 19.42
CA GLY A 494 -19.06 -7.36 19.18
C GLY A 494 -18.13 -7.35 20.38
N LYS A 495 -16.92 -6.97 20.18
CA LYS A 495 -15.86 -6.89 21.21
C LYS A 495 -14.98 -5.69 21.00
N LEU A 496 -14.35 -5.19 22.06
CA LEU A 496 -13.22 -4.26 21.97
C LEU A 496 -12.03 -4.90 22.66
N GLN A 497 -10.94 -5.06 21.93
CA GLN A 497 -9.65 -5.47 22.47
C GLN A 497 -8.77 -4.24 22.69
N LEU A 498 -8.43 -3.98 23.93
CA LEU A 498 -7.47 -2.98 24.35
C LEU A 498 -6.18 -3.71 24.69
N GLU A 499 -5.11 -3.41 23.94
CA GLU A 499 -3.83 -4.07 24.09
C GLU A 499 -2.71 -3.02 24.21
N VAL A 500 -1.79 -3.25 25.13
CA VAL A 500 -0.54 -2.47 25.20
C VAL A 500 0.57 -3.31 24.59
N ALA A 501 1.41 -2.70 23.75
CA ALA A 501 2.44 -3.42 23.03
C ALA A 501 3.79 -2.71 23.07
N ASP A 502 4.85 -3.49 22.84
CA ASP A 502 6.20 -2.99 22.62
C ASP A 502 6.42 -2.56 21.14
N GLN A 503 7.63 -2.12 20.83
CA GLN A 503 8.04 -1.71 19.50
C GLN A 503 7.96 -2.83 18.44
N PHE A 504 7.92 -4.08 18.86
CA PHE A 504 7.91 -5.25 17.99
C PHE A 504 6.50 -5.85 17.81
N GLY A 505 5.49 -5.29 18.49
CA GLY A 505 4.12 -5.80 18.45
C GLY A 505 3.85 -6.93 19.44
N ASN A 506 4.78 -7.25 20.38
CA ASN A 506 4.49 -8.12 21.52
C ASN A 506 3.47 -7.42 22.42
N ARG A 507 2.48 -8.17 22.94
CA ARG A 507 1.31 -7.64 23.63
C ARG A 507 1.27 -8.09 25.09
N PRO A 508 2.07 -7.47 25.98
CA PRO A 508 2.13 -7.84 27.39
C PRO A 508 0.81 -7.62 28.15
N VAL A 509 0.00 -6.63 27.78
CA VAL A 509 -1.26 -6.32 28.42
C VAL A 509 -2.41 -6.52 27.46
N ARG A 510 -3.44 -7.27 27.88
CA ARG A 510 -4.64 -7.58 27.09
C ARG A 510 -5.88 -7.44 27.97
N ILE A 511 -6.75 -6.48 27.62
CA ILE A 511 -8.01 -6.18 28.32
C ILE A 511 -9.11 -6.11 27.29
N TYR A 512 -10.22 -6.83 27.47
CA TYR A 512 -11.29 -6.92 26.49
C TYR A 512 -12.63 -6.59 27.09
N PHE A 513 -13.45 -5.84 26.36
CA PHE A 513 -14.88 -5.83 26.49
C PHE A 513 -15.41 -6.93 25.58
N ALA A 514 -15.81 -8.04 26.16
CA ALA A 514 -16.19 -9.24 25.45
C ALA A 514 -17.68 -9.21 25.05
N GLU A 515 -18.01 -9.98 24.01
CA GLU A 515 -19.36 -10.04 23.44
C GLU A 515 -20.43 -10.64 24.35
N ASP A 516 -20.04 -11.21 25.50
CA ASP A 516 -20.93 -11.73 26.54
C ASP A 516 -21.22 -10.73 27.68
N GLY A 517 -20.89 -9.45 27.49
CA GLY A 517 -21.11 -8.40 28.48
C GLY A 517 -20.10 -8.37 29.62
N LYS A 518 -18.98 -9.07 29.49
CA LYS A 518 -17.93 -9.12 30.51
C LYS A 518 -16.70 -8.36 30.11
N MET A 519 -16.18 -7.58 31.05
CA MET A 519 -14.80 -7.10 30.96
C MET A 519 -13.87 -8.21 31.46
N VAL A 520 -12.88 -8.54 30.62
CA VAL A 520 -11.91 -9.59 30.93
C VAL A 520 -10.49 -9.05 30.74
N ALA A 521 -9.54 -9.62 31.46
CA ALA A 521 -8.12 -9.36 31.27
C ALA A 521 -7.36 -10.69 31.24
N TYR A 522 -6.07 -10.62 30.95
CA TYR A 522 -5.22 -11.79 30.97
C TYR A 522 -4.16 -11.64 32.07
N ASP A 523 -4.06 -12.65 32.94
CA ASP A 523 -2.97 -12.84 33.89
C ASP A 523 -2.03 -13.90 33.30
N GLY A 524 -0.91 -13.47 32.75
CA GLY A 524 -0.07 -14.31 31.92
C GLY A 524 -0.86 -14.89 30.74
N GLY A 525 -0.98 -16.20 30.67
CA GLY A 525 -1.78 -16.89 29.65
C GLY A 525 -3.24 -17.14 30.03
N GLN A 526 -3.68 -16.78 31.25
CA GLN A 526 -5.00 -17.09 31.79
C GLN A 526 -5.98 -15.94 31.62
N LYS A 527 -7.16 -16.21 31.05
CA LYS A 527 -8.26 -15.25 30.95
C LYS A 527 -8.97 -15.13 32.29
N VAL A 528 -9.04 -13.91 32.82
CA VAL A 528 -9.68 -13.56 34.09
C VAL A 528 -10.90 -12.69 33.84
N SER A 529 -12.08 -13.12 34.32
CA SER A 529 -13.30 -12.29 34.27
C SER A 529 -13.24 -11.27 35.41
N LEU A 530 -13.43 -9.99 35.11
CA LEU A 530 -13.29 -8.89 36.07
C LEU A 530 -14.61 -8.37 36.58
N ILE A 531 -15.43 -7.84 35.68
CA ILE A 531 -16.76 -7.26 35.99
C ILE A 531 -17.69 -7.47 34.79
N ASP A 532 -18.99 -7.42 35.04
CA ASP A 532 -19.99 -7.25 34.00
C ASP A 532 -20.04 -5.77 33.57
N TYR A 533 -20.24 -5.49 32.29
CA TYR A 533 -20.43 -4.14 31.80
C TYR A 533 -21.79 -3.96 31.15
N GLU A 534 -22.28 -2.73 31.18
CA GLU A 534 -23.61 -2.35 30.67
C GLU A 534 -23.47 -1.45 29.44
N ALA A 535 -24.34 -1.68 28.47
CA ALA A 535 -24.43 -0.84 27.28
C ALA A 535 -24.73 0.63 27.64
N GLY A 536 -24.07 1.57 26.93
CA GLY A 536 -24.28 3.00 27.09
C GLY A 536 -23.63 3.64 28.32
N LYS A 537 -22.91 2.89 29.17
CA LYS A 537 -22.20 3.42 30.34
C LYS A 537 -20.75 3.69 30.04
N TRP A 538 -20.20 4.80 30.56
CA TRP A 538 -18.80 5.11 30.55
C TRP A 538 -18.03 4.36 31.64
N TYR A 539 -16.89 3.79 31.29
CA TYR A 539 -15.94 3.13 32.18
C TYR A 539 -14.62 3.87 32.15
N ASN A 540 -14.15 4.35 33.30
CA ASN A 540 -12.82 4.93 33.45
C ASN A 540 -11.83 3.80 33.74
N LEU A 541 -10.87 3.60 32.87
CA LEU A 541 -9.80 2.60 33.02
C LEU A 541 -8.50 3.29 33.43
N GLU A 542 -7.81 2.73 34.41
CA GLU A 542 -6.44 3.11 34.79
C GLU A 542 -5.60 1.85 34.79
N ILE A 543 -4.55 1.81 33.98
CA ILE A 543 -3.65 0.69 33.81
C ILE A 543 -2.27 1.14 34.25
N ASP A 544 -1.73 0.52 35.29
CA ASP A 544 -0.36 0.71 35.76
C ASP A 544 0.48 -0.49 35.30
N ILE A 545 1.56 -0.24 34.57
CA ILE A 545 2.42 -1.26 33.95
C ILE A 545 3.84 -1.07 34.45
N ASP A 546 4.47 -2.15 34.91
CA ASP A 546 5.92 -2.21 35.20
C ASP A 546 6.51 -3.47 34.53
N VAL A 547 7.38 -3.29 33.52
CA VAL A 547 7.96 -4.43 32.80
C VAL A 547 9.20 -5.01 33.46
N LYS A 548 9.69 -4.42 34.58
CA LYS A 548 10.86 -4.90 35.30
C LYS A 548 10.57 -6.19 36.05
N ASN A 549 11.60 -6.99 36.32
CA ASN A 549 11.54 -8.17 37.15
C ASN A 549 10.40 -9.15 36.82
N TYR A 550 10.32 -9.57 35.54
CA TYR A 550 9.27 -10.40 34.94
C TYR A 550 7.94 -9.67 34.64
N GLY A 551 7.81 -8.44 35.12
CA GLY A 551 6.75 -7.52 34.80
C GLY A 551 5.35 -7.90 35.29
N ASN A 552 4.60 -6.87 35.65
CA ASN A 552 3.21 -7.00 36.00
C ASN A 552 2.41 -5.76 35.54
N TYR A 553 1.10 -5.87 35.64
CA TYR A 553 0.21 -4.74 35.49
C TYR A 553 -0.98 -4.84 36.43
N SER A 554 -1.52 -3.68 36.81
CA SER A 554 -2.75 -3.57 37.59
C SER A 554 -3.79 -2.77 36.82
N LEU A 555 -5.07 -3.08 37.04
CA LEU A 555 -6.19 -2.39 36.41
C LEU A 555 -7.17 -1.89 37.45
N LYS A 556 -7.53 -0.61 37.36
CA LYS A 556 -8.68 -0.02 38.04
C LYS A 556 -9.77 0.31 37.04
N VAL A 557 -11.02 0.05 37.44
CA VAL A 557 -12.21 0.43 36.70
C VAL A 557 -13.07 1.30 37.59
N ASN A 558 -13.36 2.53 37.15
CA ASN A 558 -14.12 3.52 37.92
C ASN A 558 -13.52 3.76 39.33
N GLY A 559 -12.17 3.80 39.44
CA GLY A 559 -11.43 4.00 40.67
C GLY A 559 -11.34 2.76 41.59
N LYS A 560 -12.00 1.64 41.27
CA LYS A 560 -11.86 0.39 42.02
C LYS A 560 -10.85 -0.53 41.35
N GLU A 561 -9.89 -1.04 42.10
CA GLU A 561 -8.95 -2.05 41.63
C GLU A 561 -9.69 -3.37 41.40
N VAL A 562 -9.62 -3.88 40.15
CA VAL A 562 -10.28 -5.12 39.71
C VAL A 562 -9.27 -6.20 39.30
N LEU A 563 -8.00 -5.81 39.10
CA LEU A 563 -6.89 -6.72 38.83
C LEU A 563 -5.65 -6.14 39.49
N HIS A 564 -4.94 -6.94 40.26
CA HIS A 564 -3.77 -6.53 41.04
C HIS A 564 -2.54 -7.35 40.62
N GLU A 565 -1.46 -6.68 40.23
CA GLU A 565 -0.15 -7.27 39.87
C GLU A 565 -0.24 -8.52 38.96
N ALA A 566 -1.13 -8.50 37.97
CA ALA A 566 -1.26 -9.58 37.02
C ALA A 566 0.03 -9.72 36.17
N THR A 567 0.43 -10.93 35.90
CA THR A 567 1.60 -11.27 35.10
C THR A 567 1.42 -10.80 33.65
N LEU A 568 2.45 -10.24 33.05
CA LEU A 568 2.43 -9.89 31.62
C LEU A 568 2.24 -11.13 30.74
N CYS A 569 1.44 -11.01 29.67
CA CYS A 569 1.20 -12.11 28.73
C CYS A 569 2.46 -12.47 27.91
N GLU A 570 3.29 -11.50 27.66
CA GLU A 570 4.53 -11.61 26.88
C GLU A 570 5.62 -10.80 27.56
N ALA A 571 6.82 -11.36 27.66
CA ALA A 571 7.96 -10.67 28.24
C ALA A 571 8.48 -9.59 27.27
N VAL A 572 8.54 -8.36 27.73
CA VAL A 572 9.02 -7.20 26.97
C VAL A 572 10.03 -6.39 27.79
N LYS A 573 10.80 -5.54 27.11
CA LYS A 573 11.74 -4.61 27.77
C LYS A 573 11.12 -3.24 28.03
N SER A 574 10.13 -2.88 27.24
CA SER A 574 9.44 -1.59 27.28
C SER A 574 8.08 -1.74 26.63
N VAL A 575 7.23 -0.73 26.77
CA VAL A 575 5.95 -0.58 26.03
C VAL A 575 5.93 0.78 25.36
N GLU A 576 5.26 0.87 24.17
CA GLU A 576 5.17 2.13 23.42
C GLU A 576 3.86 2.31 22.65
N ARG A 577 2.92 1.34 22.68
CA ARG A 577 1.69 1.37 21.88
C ARG A 577 0.48 0.99 22.69
N LEU A 578 -0.60 1.76 22.53
CA LEU A 578 -1.95 1.37 22.89
C LEU A 578 -2.69 1.05 21.59
N SER A 579 -3.24 -0.16 21.48
CA SER A 579 -4.04 -0.62 20.35
C SER A 579 -5.49 -0.89 20.79
N LEU A 580 -6.44 -0.34 20.05
CA LEU A 580 -7.86 -0.54 20.20
C LEU A 580 -8.38 -1.22 18.94
N ARG A 581 -9.03 -2.39 19.06
CA ARG A 581 -9.47 -3.19 17.91
C ARG A 581 -10.80 -3.87 18.20
N THR A 582 -11.72 -3.85 17.23
CA THR A 582 -13.05 -4.47 17.36
C THR A 582 -13.10 -5.94 16.98
N GLY A 583 -12.03 -6.51 16.44
CA GLY A 583 -11.90 -7.93 16.08
C GLY A 583 -10.74 -8.64 16.76
N ASP A 584 -10.61 -9.92 16.48
CA ASP A 584 -9.53 -10.74 17.02
C ASP A 584 -8.18 -10.41 16.37
N TYR A 585 -7.10 -10.55 17.15
CA TYR A 585 -5.76 -10.40 16.60
C TYR A 585 -5.50 -11.46 15.52
N ARG A 586 -5.06 -11.00 14.36
CA ARG A 586 -4.72 -11.88 13.24
C ARG A 586 -3.31 -12.42 13.37
N ASN A 587 -3.20 -13.75 13.28
CA ASN A 587 -1.91 -14.43 13.20
C ASN A 587 -1.53 -14.80 11.76
N TYR A 588 -2.35 -14.45 10.78
CA TYR A 588 -2.20 -14.75 9.36
C TYR A 588 -2.73 -13.57 8.51
N PRO A 589 -2.34 -13.48 7.22
CA PRO A 589 -1.45 -14.42 6.55
C PRO A 589 -0.01 -14.34 7.05
N THR A 590 0.72 -15.43 6.86
CA THR A 590 2.17 -15.48 6.97
C THR A 590 2.70 -16.12 5.68
N ARG A 591 4.00 -16.12 5.45
CA ARG A 591 4.59 -16.82 4.30
C ARG A 591 4.29 -18.34 4.24
N LYS A 592 3.74 -18.91 5.32
CA LYS A 592 3.31 -20.32 5.39
C LYS A 592 1.82 -20.49 5.10
N THR A 593 1.06 -19.40 5.00
CA THR A 593 -0.36 -19.45 4.66
C THR A 593 -0.50 -19.91 3.20
N PRO A 594 -1.22 -20.99 2.90
CA PRO A 594 -1.32 -21.47 1.54
C PRO A 594 -1.94 -20.44 0.60
N ASN A 595 -1.27 -20.17 -0.52
CA ASN A 595 -1.84 -19.39 -1.61
C ASN A 595 -2.68 -20.32 -2.50
N GLN A 596 -3.98 -20.43 -2.19
CA GLN A 596 -4.89 -21.33 -2.90
C GLN A 596 -5.72 -20.56 -3.93
N ASN A 597 -5.80 -21.12 -5.12
CA ASN A 597 -6.76 -20.68 -6.12
C ASN A 597 -8.07 -21.46 -5.89
N ARG A 598 -9.06 -20.76 -5.30
CA ARG A 598 -10.42 -21.26 -5.18
C ARG A 598 -11.35 -20.27 -5.88
N THR A 599 -12.55 -20.71 -6.19
CA THR A 599 -13.57 -19.90 -6.88
C THR A 599 -14.73 -19.51 -5.95
N ASP A 600 -14.82 -20.16 -4.80
CA ASP A 600 -15.84 -19.92 -3.78
C ASP A 600 -15.51 -18.67 -2.91
N ALA A 601 -16.53 -18.01 -2.44
CA ALA A 601 -16.42 -16.95 -1.45
C ALA A 601 -16.45 -17.51 -0.02
N LEU A 602 -15.96 -16.74 0.96
CA LEU A 602 -16.19 -17.03 2.37
C LEU A 602 -17.67 -16.88 2.71
N GLU A 603 -18.16 -17.68 3.67
CA GLU A 603 -19.57 -17.64 4.08
C GLU A 603 -19.95 -16.27 4.65
N GLY A 604 -21.08 -15.71 4.23
CA GLY A 604 -21.59 -14.43 4.73
C GLY A 604 -20.74 -13.21 4.41
N VAL A 605 -19.77 -13.33 3.50
CA VAL A 605 -18.79 -12.28 3.19
C VAL A 605 -19.43 -10.99 2.64
N ASP A 606 -20.57 -11.10 2.01
CA ASP A 606 -21.29 -10.00 1.38
C ASP A 606 -22.32 -9.34 2.32
N GLU A 607 -22.50 -9.90 3.53
CA GLU A 607 -23.49 -9.45 4.50
C GLU A 607 -22.83 -8.70 5.66
N ARG A 608 -23.49 -7.65 6.14
CA ARG A 608 -23.07 -6.97 7.38
C ARG A 608 -23.48 -7.77 8.59
N THR A 609 -22.61 -7.81 9.59
CA THR A 609 -22.95 -8.29 10.93
C THR A 609 -23.75 -7.24 11.69
N LYS A 610 -24.28 -7.61 12.86
CA LYS A 610 -24.91 -6.66 13.77
C LYS A 610 -23.87 -5.63 14.23
N GLU A 611 -24.28 -4.36 14.25
CA GLU A 611 -23.40 -3.25 14.57
C GLU A 611 -22.91 -3.30 16.01
N ALA A 612 -21.62 -3.17 16.20
CA ALA A 612 -20.96 -2.94 17.47
C ALA A 612 -20.25 -1.57 17.45
N VAL A 613 -20.45 -0.78 18.51
CA VAL A 613 -19.88 0.56 18.63
C VAL A 613 -19.20 0.73 19.98
N PHE A 614 -17.98 1.22 19.97
CA PHE A 614 -17.21 1.59 21.16
C PHE A 614 -16.70 3.02 21.04
N TRP A 615 -16.99 3.84 22.04
CA TRP A 615 -16.46 5.19 22.12
C TRP A 615 -15.30 5.25 23.11
N ILE A 616 -14.28 6.00 22.74
CA ILE A 616 -13.04 6.21 23.52
C ILE A 616 -12.85 7.69 23.72
N ASP A 617 -12.38 8.07 24.90
CA ASP A 617 -12.19 9.46 25.28
C ASP A 617 -11.12 9.62 26.36
N ASN A 618 -10.57 10.81 26.50
CA ASN A 618 -9.67 11.22 27.56
C ASN A 618 -8.46 10.29 27.77
N LEU A 619 -7.80 9.88 26.68
CA LEU A 619 -6.58 9.10 26.76
C LEU A 619 -5.43 9.94 27.32
N LYS A 620 -4.79 9.44 28.37
CA LYS A 620 -3.52 9.98 28.90
C LYS A 620 -2.52 8.86 29.11
N VAL A 621 -1.27 9.11 28.74
CA VAL A 621 -0.15 8.20 28.98
C VAL A 621 1.00 9.00 29.59
N ASN A 622 1.46 8.58 30.77
CA ASN A 622 2.55 9.20 31.55
C ASN A 622 3.66 8.19 31.82
#